data_df94a3d3c67362cea97494ee6aed20f0
#
_entry.id   df94a3d3c67362cea97494ee6aed20f0
#
_cell.length_a   1.000
_cell.length_b   1.000
_cell.length_c   1.000
_cell.angle_alpha   90.00
_cell.angle_beta   90.00
_cell.angle_gamma   90.00
#
_symmetry.space_group_name_H-M   'P 1'
#
loop_
_entity.id
_entity.type
_entity.pdbx_description
1 polymer ?
#
loop_
_entity_poly.entity_id
_entity_poly.type
_entity_poly.pdbx_seq_one_letter_code
_entity_poly.pdbx_strand_id
1 'polypeptide(L)'
;MTSHPIAVFDSGFGGLTVLRALRARLPQEDFFYFADTRFLPYGDRPEVFLRERGVLIAESLVRRGAKALVIACNTATAAAAEAIRAAIDLPIVALEPGVKPAVALSKRGVIGVMATTRTLASERFQR
;
A
#
# COMPACT_ATOMS: atom_id res chain seq x y z
N MET A 1 12.90 22.32 13.33
CA MET A 1 13.29 21.16 12.52
C MET A 1 12.16 20.84 11.57
N THR A 2 12.42 20.83 10.29
CA THR A 2 11.49 20.27 9.32
C THR A 2 11.51 18.75 9.48
N SER A 3 10.50 18.18 10.11
CA SER A 3 10.37 16.73 10.16
C SER A 3 10.07 16.22 8.76
N HIS A 4 10.85 15.25 8.31
CA HIS A 4 10.52 14.55 7.07
C HIS A 4 9.35 13.60 7.34
N PRO A 5 8.21 13.72 6.66
CA PRO A 5 7.03 12.93 6.96
C PRO A 5 7.14 11.50 6.45
N ILE A 6 6.35 10.63 7.05
CA ILE A 6 6.05 9.30 6.49
C ILE A 6 4.90 9.45 5.50
N ALA A 7 5.09 9.03 4.26
CA ALA A 7 4.05 9.05 3.26
C ALA A 7 3.20 7.77 3.34
N VAL A 8 1.88 7.92 3.27
CA VAL A 8 0.93 6.82 3.20
C VAL A 8 0.17 6.93 1.89
N PHE A 9 0.31 5.95 1.02
CA PHE A 9 -0.31 5.90 -0.29
C PHE A 9 -1.45 4.89 -0.34
N ASP A 10 -2.59 5.32 -0.82
CA ASP A 10 -3.75 4.47 -1.10
C ASP A 10 -4.43 4.92 -2.40
N SER A 11 -5.20 4.04 -3.01
CA SER A 11 -6.04 4.37 -4.16
C SER A 11 -7.25 5.24 -3.79
N GLY A 12 -7.67 5.20 -2.53
CA GLY A 12 -8.85 5.90 -2.03
C GLY A 12 -8.77 6.22 -0.54
N PHE A 13 -9.81 5.83 0.21
CA PHE A 13 -9.97 6.22 1.60
C PHE A 13 -9.79 5.08 2.61
N GLY A 14 -9.76 3.82 2.16
CA GLY A 14 -9.57 2.65 3.03
C GLY A 14 -8.28 2.71 3.86
N GLY A 15 -7.21 3.24 3.29
CA GLY A 15 -5.93 3.44 3.95
C GLY A 15 -5.93 4.42 5.12
N LEU A 16 -7.00 5.19 5.32
CA LEU A 16 -7.15 6.03 6.53
C LEU A 16 -7.19 5.20 7.82
N THR A 17 -7.63 3.95 7.75
CA THR A 17 -7.55 3.03 8.89
C THR A 17 -6.11 2.71 9.26
N VAL A 18 -5.26 2.54 8.26
CA VAL A 18 -3.82 2.33 8.41
C VAL A 18 -3.16 3.59 8.98
N LEU A 19 -3.47 4.76 8.41
CA LEU A 19 -2.97 6.04 8.91
C LEU A 19 -3.33 6.26 10.38
N ARG A 20 -4.57 5.95 10.78
CA ARG A 20 -5.01 6.03 12.17
C ARG A 20 -4.16 5.15 13.09
N ALA A 21 -3.90 3.92 12.69
CA ALA A 21 -3.05 2.99 13.44
C ALA A 21 -1.60 3.47 13.55
N LEU A 22 -1.05 3.99 12.45
CA LEU A 22 0.30 4.56 12.42
C LEU A 22 0.43 5.76 13.36
N ARG A 23 -0.51 6.70 13.32
CA ARG A 23 -0.51 7.86 14.22
C ARG A 23 -0.59 7.47 15.70
N ALA A 24 -1.34 6.44 16.02
CA ALA A 24 -1.43 5.94 17.39
C ALA A 24 -0.10 5.30 17.88
N ARG A 25 0.64 4.66 16.98
CA ARG A 25 1.92 4.00 17.29
C ARG A 25 3.12 4.92 17.20
N LEU A 26 3.05 5.95 16.38
CA LEU A 26 4.12 6.88 16.06
C LEU A 26 3.63 8.33 16.24
N PRO A 27 3.28 8.73 17.48
CA PRO A 27 2.62 10.02 17.74
C PRO A 27 3.53 11.24 17.49
N GLN A 28 4.85 11.02 17.39
CA GLN A 28 5.83 12.08 17.13
C GLN A 28 6.14 12.27 15.64
N GLU A 29 5.55 11.42 14.76
CA GLU A 29 5.80 11.49 13.33
C GLU A 29 4.74 12.32 12.61
N ASP A 30 5.19 13.04 11.58
CA ASP A 30 4.31 13.68 10.63
C ASP A 30 3.99 12.74 9.48
N PHE A 31 2.79 12.87 8.93
CA PHE A 31 2.32 12.00 7.85
C PHE A 31 1.80 12.79 6.67
N PHE A 32 2.12 12.34 5.45
CA PHE A 32 1.38 12.65 4.24
C PHE A 32 0.45 11.49 3.90
N TYR A 33 -0.82 11.75 3.71
CA TYR A 33 -1.75 10.77 3.13
C TYR A 33 -2.06 11.17 1.69
N PHE A 34 -1.76 10.28 0.75
CA PHE A 34 -2.05 10.45 -0.67
C PHE A 34 -3.10 9.44 -1.11
N ALA A 35 -4.29 9.95 -1.50
CA ALA A 35 -5.39 9.16 -2.05
C ALA A 35 -5.49 9.42 -3.56
N ASP A 36 -5.21 8.40 -4.37
CA ASP A 36 -5.25 8.51 -5.84
C ASP A 36 -6.68 8.33 -6.39
N THR A 37 -7.60 9.12 -5.88
CA THR A 37 -9.04 9.01 -6.13
C THR A 37 -9.43 9.21 -7.59
N ARG A 38 -8.62 9.93 -8.37
CA ARG A 38 -8.87 10.16 -9.79
C ARG A 38 -8.94 8.86 -10.60
N PHE A 39 -8.20 7.84 -10.19
CA PHE A 39 -8.06 6.59 -10.93
C PHE A 39 -8.74 5.40 -10.25
N LEU A 40 -9.62 5.66 -9.27
CA LEU A 40 -10.47 4.62 -8.69
C LEU A 40 -11.42 4.03 -9.76
N PRO A 41 -11.76 2.74 -9.68
CA PRO A 41 -11.17 1.71 -8.81
C PRO A 41 -9.89 1.12 -9.42
N TYR A 42 -8.89 0.89 -8.59
CA TYR A 42 -7.62 0.27 -9.01
C TYR A 42 -7.79 -1.19 -9.43
N GLY A 43 -8.75 -1.91 -8.85
CA GLY A 43 -8.98 -3.32 -9.13
C GLY A 43 -9.27 -3.65 -10.59
N ASP A 44 -9.80 -2.68 -11.35
CA ASP A 44 -10.17 -2.82 -12.75
C ASP A 44 -9.11 -2.28 -13.73
N ARG A 45 -8.02 -1.73 -13.20
CA ARG A 45 -6.96 -1.15 -14.02
C ARG A 45 -5.95 -2.20 -14.46
N PRO A 46 -5.34 -2.05 -15.66
CA PRO A 46 -4.23 -2.91 -16.09
C PRO A 46 -3.05 -2.83 -15.10
N GLU A 47 -2.36 -3.95 -14.92
CA GLU A 47 -1.21 -3.99 -14.01
C GLU A 47 -0.11 -3.01 -14.40
N VAL A 48 0.18 -2.90 -15.71
CA VAL A 48 1.18 -1.94 -16.23
C VAL A 48 0.84 -0.52 -15.82
N PHE A 49 -0.43 -0.12 -15.98
CA PHE A 49 -0.89 1.20 -15.57
C PHE A 49 -0.67 1.45 -14.07
N LEU A 50 -1.03 0.48 -13.23
CA LEU A 50 -0.88 0.60 -11.77
C LEU A 50 0.58 0.65 -11.35
N ARG A 51 1.45 -0.10 -12.04
CA ARG A 51 2.89 -0.09 -11.81
C ARG A 51 3.50 1.27 -12.12
N GLU A 52 3.24 1.81 -13.29
CA GLU A 52 3.70 3.13 -13.70
C GLU A 52 3.15 4.23 -12.80
N ARG A 53 1.86 4.16 -12.49
CA ARG A 53 1.20 5.10 -11.60
C ARG A 53 1.78 5.08 -10.20
N GLY A 54 2.02 3.89 -9.64
CA GLY A 54 2.63 3.71 -8.32
C GLY A 54 4.01 4.32 -8.24
N VAL A 55 4.86 4.10 -9.24
CA VAL A 55 6.21 4.69 -9.31
C VAL A 55 6.13 6.21 -9.37
N LEU A 56 5.28 6.76 -10.23
CA LEU A 56 5.09 8.21 -10.37
C LEU A 56 4.69 8.87 -9.04
N ILE A 57 3.75 8.25 -8.32
CA ILE A 57 3.29 8.74 -7.02
C ILE A 57 4.45 8.66 -6.00
N ALA A 58 5.14 7.53 -5.92
CA ALA A 58 6.25 7.34 -4.99
C ALA A 58 7.36 8.38 -5.20
N GLU A 59 7.79 8.59 -6.43
CA GLU A 59 8.77 9.63 -6.77
C GLU A 59 8.28 11.04 -6.40
N SER A 60 6.99 11.33 -6.60
CA SER A 60 6.41 12.61 -6.20
C SER A 60 6.45 12.81 -4.68
N LEU A 61 6.19 11.75 -3.91
CA LEU A 61 6.25 11.80 -2.45
C LEU A 61 7.69 11.96 -1.94
N VAL A 62 8.67 11.33 -2.60
CA VAL A 62 10.10 11.57 -2.33
C VAL A 62 10.47 13.03 -2.55
N ARG A 63 10.08 13.60 -3.69
CA ARG A 63 10.33 15.03 -3.97
C ARG A 63 9.68 15.98 -2.96
N ARG A 64 8.63 15.55 -2.29
CA ARG A 64 7.98 16.28 -1.19
C ARG A 64 8.63 16.06 0.17
N GLY A 65 9.74 15.34 0.22
CA GLY A 65 10.53 15.13 1.42
C GLY A 65 10.09 13.96 2.30
N ALA A 66 9.34 13.01 1.76
CA ALA A 66 9.00 11.80 2.51
C ALA A 66 10.28 11.01 2.87
N LYS A 67 10.36 10.53 4.13
CA LYS A 67 11.48 9.70 4.63
C LYS A 67 11.18 8.20 4.59
N ALA A 68 9.93 7.83 4.43
CA ALA A 68 9.47 6.45 4.31
C ALA A 68 8.13 6.43 3.56
N LEU A 69 7.80 5.30 2.96
CA LEU A 69 6.54 5.08 2.24
C LEU A 69 5.80 3.87 2.80
N VAL A 70 4.53 4.06 3.11
CA VAL A 70 3.59 2.97 3.41
C VAL A 70 2.61 2.86 2.25
N ILE A 71 2.57 1.69 1.60
CA ILE A 71 1.58 1.38 0.58
C ILE A 71 0.40 0.70 1.28
N ALA A 72 -0.67 1.46 1.52
CA ALA A 72 -1.83 1.02 2.30
C ALA A 72 -2.94 0.41 1.43
N CYS A 73 -2.67 0.15 0.17
CA CYS A 73 -3.59 -0.43 -0.80
C CYS A 73 -3.10 -1.82 -1.20
N ASN A 74 -3.91 -2.87 -0.96
CA ASN A 74 -3.55 -4.24 -1.35
C ASN A 74 -3.38 -4.38 -2.87
N THR A 75 -4.24 -3.73 -3.64
CA THR A 75 -4.16 -3.75 -5.12
C THR A 75 -2.89 -3.06 -5.63
N ALA A 76 -2.55 -1.90 -5.09
CA ALA A 76 -1.32 -1.20 -5.43
C ALA A 76 -0.08 -1.98 -4.99
N THR A 77 -0.10 -2.61 -3.82
CA THR A 77 0.97 -3.50 -3.36
C THR A 77 1.19 -4.64 -4.35
N ALA A 78 0.13 -5.33 -4.73
CA ALA A 78 0.20 -6.46 -5.66
C ALA A 78 0.79 -6.07 -7.02
N ALA A 79 0.39 -4.92 -7.55
CA ALA A 79 0.77 -4.48 -8.89
C ALA A 79 2.11 -3.72 -8.94
N ALA A 80 2.45 -2.95 -7.92
CA ALA A 80 3.47 -1.91 -8.01
C ALA A 80 4.58 -1.96 -6.96
N ALA A 81 4.46 -2.73 -5.88
CA ALA A 81 5.41 -2.65 -4.76
C ALA A 81 6.87 -2.90 -5.18
N GLU A 82 7.11 -3.89 -6.04
CA GLU A 82 8.47 -4.22 -6.50
C GLU A 82 9.04 -3.12 -7.40
N ALA A 83 8.23 -2.60 -8.31
CA ALA A 83 8.64 -1.49 -9.19
C ALA A 83 8.93 -0.22 -8.38
N ILE A 84 8.14 0.07 -7.36
CA ILE A 84 8.37 1.19 -6.45
C ILE A 84 9.69 0.99 -5.69
N ARG A 85 9.96 -0.20 -5.16
CA ARG A 85 11.23 -0.50 -4.47
C ARG A 85 12.45 -0.35 -5.36
N ALA A 86 12.30 -0.64 -6.64
CA ALA A 86 13.38 -0.45 -7.61
C ALA A 86 13.60 1.02 -7.98
N ALA A 87 12.57 1.86 -7.87
CA ALA A 87 12.59 3.25 -8.34
C ALA A 87 13.02 4.26 -7.27
N ILE A 88 12.78 3.99 -5.99
CA ILE A 88 13.08 4.92 -4.89
C ILE A 88 13.92 4.25 -3.80
N ASP A 89 14.82 5.04 -3.22
CA ASP A 89 15.71 4.61 -2.12
C ASP A 89 15.18 5.12 -0.77
N LEU A 90 14.04 4.57 -0.36
CA LEU A 90 13.42 4.82 0.95
C LEU A 90 12.95 3.52 1.58
N PRO A 91 12.84 3.45 2.92
CA PRO A 91 12.12 2.38 3.57
C PRO A 91 10.67 2.29 3.07
N ILE A 92 10.26 1.11 2.61
CA ILE A 92 8.91 0.88 2.08
C ILE A 92 8.25 -0.26 2.84
N VAL A 93 7.08 0.02 3.40
CA VAL A 93 6.17 -0.98 3.96
C VAL A 93 4.97 -1.10 3.04
N ALA A 94 4.80 -2.28 2.46
CA ALA A 94 3.66 -2.57 1.59
C ALA A 94 2.72 -3.54 2.31
N LEU A 95 1.47 -3.14 2.50
CA LEU A 95 0.47 -3.95 3.17
C LEU A 95 -0.03 -5.07 2.26
N GLU A 96 -0.21 -6.24 2.86
CA GLU A 96 -0.75 -7.43 2.21
C GLU A 96 -1.96 -7.96 2.98
N PRO A 97 -2.88 -8.68 2.31
CA PRO A 97 -3.96 -9.36 3.02
C PRO A 97 -3.43 -10.33 4.08
N GLY A 98 -4.06 -10.34 5.25
CA GLY A 98 -3.66 -11.18 6.38
C GLY A 98 -4.03 -12.66 6.23
N VAL A 99 -3.77 -13.27 5.08
CA VAL A 99 -4.17 -14.67 4.76
C VAL A 99 -3.43 -15.67 5.65
N LYS A 100 -2.11 -15.56 5.72
CA LYS A 100 -1.29 -16.51 6.53
C LYS A 100 -1.69 -16.52 8.00
N PRO A 101 -1.77 -15.38 8.70
CA PRO A 101 -2.25 -15.37 10.08
C PRO A 101 -3.71 -15.83 10.22
N ALA A 102 -4.58 -15.52 9.25
CA ALA A 102 -5.97 -15.97 9.27
C ALA A 102 -6.08 -17.50 9.18
N VAL A 103 -5.31 -18.13 8.29
CA VAL A 103 -5.23 -19.61 8.21
C VAL A 103 -4.73 -20.21 9.51
N ALA A 104 -3.68 -19.63 10.11
CA ALA A 104 -3.12 -20.12 11.36
C ALA A 104 -4.11 -20.06 12.54
N LEU A 105 -5.02 -19.06 12.53
CA LEU A 105 -6.06 -18.90 13.55
C LEU A 105 -7.31 -19.73 13.27
N SER A 106 -7.50 -20.22 12.06
CA SER A 106 -8.67 -20.99 11.67
C SER A 106 -8.61 -22.42 12.23
N LYS A 107 -9.63 -22.82 12.99
CA LYS A 107 -9.73 -24.18 13.53
C LYS A 107 -9.92 -25.25 12.43
N ARG A 108 -10.44 -24.88 11.27
CA ARG A 108 -10.74 -25.77 10.14
C ARG A 108 -9.75 -25.63 8.99
N GLY A 109 -8.82 -24.70 9.06
CA GLY A 109 -7.95 -24.35 7.94
C GLY A 109 -8.66 -23.72 6.75
N VAL A 110 -9.91 -23.27 6.92
CA VAL A 110 -10.73 -22.65 5.89
C VAL A 110 -10.98 -21.19 6.27
N ILE A 111 -10.73 -20.28 5.34
CA ILE A 111 -10.97 -18.86 5.49
C ILE A 111 -11.66 -18.32 4.24
N GLY A 112 -12.46 -17.26 4.41
CA GLY A 112 -13.00 -16.48 3.30
C GLY A 112 -12.12 -15.26 3.06
N VAL A 113 -11.87 -14.94 1.80
CA VAL A 113 -11.10 -13.75 1.40
C VAL A 113 -11.96 -12.89 0.49
N MET A 114 -12.12 -11.61 0.85
CA MET A 114 -12.67 -10.58 -0.01
C MET A 114 -11.56 -9.64 -0.45
N ALA A 115 -11.30 -9.60 -1.74
CA ALA A 115 -10.27 -8.74 -2.32
C ALA A 115 -10.62 -8.41 -3.78
N THR A 116 -9.92 -7.42 -4.35
CA THR A 116 -10.08 -7.14 -5.78
C THR A 116 -9.54 -8.30 -6.62
N THR A 117 -10.08 -8.45 -7.83
CA THR A 117 -9.59 -9.46 -8.79
C THR A 117 -8.09 -9.34 -9.01
N ARG A 118 -7.57 -8.13 -9.09
CA ARG A 118 -6.14 -7.86 -9.25
C ARG A 118 -5.31 -8.40 -8.09
N THR A 119 -5.76 -8.20 -6.85
CA THR A 119 -5.10 -8.73 -5.66
C THR A 119 -5.09 -10.26 -5.69
N LEU A 120 -6.25 -10.89 -5.94
CA LEU A 120 -6.38 -12.35 -5.96
C LEU A 120 -5.54 -13.02 -7.06
N ALA A 121 -5.42 -12.38 -8.22
CA ALA A 121 -4.66 -12.89 -9.37
C ALA A 121 -3.14 -12.66 -9.24
N SER A 122 -2.68 -11.89 -8.26
CA SER A 122 -1.27 -11.57 -8.13
C SER A 122 -0.45 -12.77 -7.62
N GLU A 123 0.75 -12.95 -8.16
CA GLU A 123 1.70 -13.96 -7.65
C GLU A 123 2.01 -13.75 -6.17
N ARG A 124 2.04 -12.50 -5.74
CA ARG A 124 2.31 -12.11 -4.36
C ARG A 124 1.24 -12.63 -3.39
N PHE A 125 -0.02 -12.64 -3.81
CA PHE A 125 -1.11 -13.19 -3.02
C PHE A 125 -1.09 -14.72 -2.96
N GLN A 126 -0.62 -15.37 -4.03
CA GLN A 126 -0.63 -16.85 -4.16
C GLN A 126 0.58 -17.52 -3.50
N ARG A 127 1.57 -16.78 -3.04
CA ARG A 127 2.72 -17.28 -2.27
C ARG A 127 2.40 -17.43 -0.78
#